data_1d660e3a4fde93efb4607ca58e5984f3
#
_entry.id   1d660e3a4fde93efb4607ca58e5984f3
#
_cell.length_a   1.000
_cell.length_b   1.000
_cell.length_c   1.000
_cell.angle_alpha   90.00
_cell.angle_beta   90.00
_cell.angle_gamma   90.00
#
_symmetry.space_group_name_H-M   'P 1'
#
loop_
_entity.id
_entity.type
_entity.pdbx_description
1 polymer ?
#
loop_
_entity_poly.entity_id
_entity_poly.type
_entity_poly.pdbx_seq_one_letter_code
_entity_poly.pdbx_strand_id
1 'polypeptide(L)'
;MKRKNLNYILISLALLLVFAGGLSSFHGKNQIESQTVQASSLKRAYIPKRFRETWYANKHDKMKITANSVGGNVVGKTYTNFYHGGYKDVTEGVSKHNLVRYKGKSMIILFAKGGSDTTFRVVSRHHHKALYFQQGGGYIYFYRSRATAKRYGNY
;
A
#
# COMPACT_ATOMS: atom_id res chain seq x y z
N MET A 1 1.14 -68.52 -7.38
CA MET A 1 1.64 -67.12 -7.33
C MET A 1 0.77 -66.16 -8.14
N LYS A 2 -0.56 -66.28 -8.15
CA LYS A 2 -1.45 -65.39 -8.98
C LYS A 2 -2.57 -64.68 -8.20
N ARG A 3 -2.74 -64.95 -6.90
CA ARG A 3 -3.84 -64.32 -6.13
C ARG A 3 -3.46 -62.98 -5.44
N LYS A 4 -2.18 -62.71 -5.20
CA LYS A 4 -1.76 -61.47 -4.55
C LYS A 4 -1.87 -60.21 -5.46
N ASN A 5 -1.69 -60.37 -6.77
CA ASN A 5 -1.75 -59.24 -7.70
C ASN A 5 -3.19 -58.77 -7.99
N LEU A 6 -4.18 -59.66 -7.82
CA LEU A 6 -5.57 -59.32 -8.07
C LEU A 6 -6.14 -58.38 -6.99
N ASN A 7 -5.69 -58.55 -5.74
CA ASN A 7 -6.12 -57.71 -4.63
C ASN A 7 -5.58 -56.27 -4.74
N TYR A 8 -4.38 -56.08 -5.26
CA TYR A 8 -3.80 -54.76 -5.47
C TYR A 8 -4.48 -54.01 -6.63
N ILE A 9 -4.90 -54.73 -7.67
CA ILE A 9 -5.63 -54.12 -8.80
C ILE A 9 -7.02 -53.68 -8.36
N LEU A 10 -7.70 -54.46 -7.51
CA LEU A 10 -9.02 -54.08 -6.99
C LEU A 10 -8.93 -52.89 -6.00
N ILE A 11 -7.89 -52.82 -5.18
CA ILE A 11 -7.69 -51.72 -4.25
C ILE A 11 -7.32 -50.42 -5.02
N SER A 12 -6.49 -50.55 -6.06
CA SER A 12 -6.14 -49.36 -6.87
C SER A 12 -7.33 -48.83 -7.68
N LEU A 13 -8.22 -49.73 -8.14
CA LEU A 13 -9.42 -49.31 -8.86
C LEU A 13 -10.46 -48.67 -7.92
N ALA A 14 -10.59 -49.17 -6.68
CA ALA A 14 -11.45 -48.54 -5.68
C ALA A 14 -10.96 -47.14 -5.26
N LEU A 15 -9.63 -46.93 -5.16
CA LEU A 15 -9.06 -45.61 -4.86
C LEU A 15 -9.32 -44.60 -5.98
N LEU A 16 -9.25 -45.04 -7.23
CA LEU A 16 -9.52 -44.21 -8.40
C LEU A 16 -10.99 -43.72 -8.48
N LEU A 17 -11.92 -44.60 -8.06
CA LEU A 17 -13.34 -44.24 -8.03
C LEU A 17 -13.69 -43.27 -6.92
N VAL A 18 -12.99 -43.32 -5.78
CA VAL A 18 -13.18 -42.33 -4.70
C VAL A 18 -12.67 -40.94 -5.12
N PHE A 19 -11.57 -40.87 -5.88
CA PHE A 19 -11.08 -39.62 -6.42
C PHE A 19 -11.97 -39.03 -7.51
N ALA A 20 -12.59 -39.87 -8.35
CA ALA A 20 -13.49 -39.39 -9.41
C ALA A 20 -14.86 -38.93 -8.85
N GLY A 21 -15.33 -39.51 -7.76
CA GLY A 21 -16.60 -39.09 -7.10
C GLY A 21 -16.45 -37.88 -6.21
N GLY A 22 -15.25 -37.57 -5.73
CA GLY A 22 -14.98 -36.43 -4.84
C GLY A 22 -14.85 -35.08 -5.56
N LEU A 23 -14.63 -35.07 -6.86
CA LEU A 23 -14.40 -33.83 -7.63
C LEU A 23 -15.68 -33.15 -8.11
N SER A 24 -16.84 -33.80 -8.00
CA SER A 24 -18.10 -33.19 -8.46
C SER A 24 -18.85 -32.41 -7.38
N SER A 25 -18.39 -32.40 -6.12
CA SER A 25 -19.03 -31.67 -5.03
C SER A 25 -18.35 -30.36 -4.65
N PHE A 26 -17.23 -30.00 -5.28
CA PHE A 26 -16.53 -28.72 -5.07
C PHE A 26 -16.80 -27.68 -6.15
N HIS A 27 -17.95 -27.74 -6.81
CA HIS A 27 -18.52 -26.60 -7.51
C HIS A 27 -19.36 -25.75 -6.54
N GLY A 28 -18.90 -25.60 -5.31
CA GLY A 28 -19.26 -24.46 -4.50
C GLY A 28 -18.69 -23.23 -5.20
N LYS A 29 -19.57 -22.42 -5.75
CA LYS A 29 -19.31 -21.08 -6.27
C LYS A 29 -18.67 -20.20 -5.19
N ASN A 30 -17.41 -20.42 -4.86
CA ASN A 30 -16.57 -19.37 -4.33
C ASN A 30 -16.18 -18.50 -5.53
N GLN A 31 -17.14 -17.79 -6.11
CA GLN A 31 -16.83 -16.52 -6.72
C GLN A 31 -16.26 -15.69 -5.57
N ILE A 32 -14.94 -15.66 -5.49
CA ILE A 32 -14.23 -14.52 -4.95
C ILE A 32 -14.66 -13.41 -5.90
N GLU A 33 -15.80 -12.75 -5.57
CA GLU A 33 -16.11 -11.46 -6.14
C GLU A 33 -14.94 -10.59 -5.72
N SER A 34 -13.99 -10.46 -6.64
CA SER A 34 -13.03 -9.38 -6.61
C SER A 34 -13.89 -8.12 -6.56
N GLN A 35 -14.12 -7.59 -5.35
CA GLN A 35 -14.72 -6.28 -5.19
C GLN A 35 -13.76 -5.28 -5.82
N THR A 36 -13.85 -5.17 -7.13
CA THR A 36 -13.27 -4.08 -7.87
C THR A 36 -14.00 -2.84 -7.36
N VAL A 37 -13.40 -2.15 -6.38
CA VAL A 37 -13.85 -0.82 -5.98
C VAL A 37 -13.89 0.00 -7.27
N GLN A 38 -15.10 0.26 -7.76
CA GLN A 38 -15.28 0.99 -9.00
C GLN A 38 -14.70 2.39 -8.80
N ALA A 39 -13.72 2.76 -9.60
CA ALA A 39 -13.06 4.07 -9.54
C ALA A 39 -14.03 5.26 -9.59
N SER A 40 -15.23 5.04 -10.15
CA SER A 40 -16.32 6.02 -10.22
C SER A 40 -16.95 6.36 -8.85
N SER A 41 -16.77 5.54 -7.81
CA SER A 41 -17.32 5.77 -6.48
C SER A 41 -16.35 6.48 -5.54
N LEU A 42 -15.04 6.58 -5.89
CA LEU A 42 -14.04 7.19 -5.04
C LEU A 42 -14.07 8.72 -5.14
N LYS A 43 -14.32 9.38 -4.02
CA LYS A 43 -14.28 10.84 -3.93
C LYS A 43 -12.84 11.35 -4.05
N ARG A 44 -12.60 12.29 -4.98
CA ARG A 44 -11.27 12.89 -5.16
C ARG A 44 -10.83 13.64 -3.90
N ALA A 45 -9.57 13.46 -3.53
CA ALA A 45 -8.97 14.08 -2.36
C ALA A 45 -7.89 15.09 -2.76
N TYR A 46 -7.78 16.16 -1.98
CA TYR A 46 -6.75 17.18 -2.15
C TYR A 46 -5.89 17.26 -0.89
N ILE A 47 -4.58 17.30 -1.08
CA ILE A 47 -3.63 17.41 0.02
C ILE A 47 -3.79 18.77 0.70
N PRO A 48 -3.95 18.83 2.04
CA PRO A 48 -4.12 20.09 2.78
C PRO A 48 -2.94 21.04 2.63
N LYS A 49 -3.20 22.36 2.65
CA LYS A 49 -2.18 23.42 2.50
C LYS A 49 -0.97 23.26 3.43
N ARG A 50 -1.18 22.78 4.66
CA ARG A 50 -0.10 22.61 5.67
C ARG A 50 1.03 21.67 5.23
N PHE A 51 0.75 20.74 4.28
CA PHE A 51 1.74 19.81 3.73
C PHE A 51 2.37 20.29 2.43
N ARG A 52 1.73 21.24 1.73
CA ARG A 52 2.10 21.67 0.36
C ARG A 52 3.32 22.56 0.40
N GLU A 53 4.48 22.02 0.11
CA GLU A 53 5.76 22.73 0.00
C GLU A 53 6.78 21.84 -0.68
N THR A 54 7.98 22.39 -0.92
CA THR A 54 9.18 21.61 -1.17
C THR A 54 9.87 21.38 0.17
N TRP A 55 10.08 20.13 0.50
CA TRP A 55 10.67 19.66 1.73
C TRP A 55 12.03 19.02 1.44
N TYR A 56 13.03 19.24 2.28
CA TYR A 56 14.39 18.75 2.12
C TYR A 56 14.78 17.89 3.33
N ALA A 57 15.28 16.67 3.09
CA ALA A 57 15.82 15.81 4.14
C ALA A 57 17.32 16.09 4.37
N ASN A 58 18.03 16.40 3.27
CA ASN A 58 19.45 16.80 3.26
C ASN A 58 19.72 17.69 2.03
N LYS A 59 20.98 17.82 1.61
CA LYS A 59 21.33 18.63 0.42
C LYS A 59 20.83 18.04 -0.90
N HIS A 60 20.61 16.73 -0.97
CA HIS A 60 20.23 16.01 -2.18
C HIS A 60 18.74 15.62 -2.17
N ASP A 61 18.27 15.11 -1.04
CA ASP A 61 16.95 14.51 -0.93
C ASP A 61 15.88 15.56 -0.70
N LYS A 62 14.94 15.57 -1.62
CA LYS A 62 13.79 16.49 -1.60
C LYS A 62 12.49 15.79 -1.93
N MET A 63 11.42 16.34 -1.42
CA MET A 63 10.05 15.97 -1.72
C MET A 63 9.23 17.23 -2.01
N LYS A 64 8.51 17.25 -3.12
CA LYS A 64 7.57 18.31 -3.47
C LYS A 64 6.15 17.82 -3.27
N ILE A 65 5.40 18.52 -2.46
CA ILE A 65 3.98 18.25 -2.20
C ILE A 65 3.16 19.42 -2.69
N THR A 66 2.19 19.13 -3.55
CA THR A 66 1.21 20.11 -4.06
C THR A 66 -0.21 19.73 -3.60
N ALA A 67 -1.24 20.40 -4.10
CA ALA A 67 -2.62 20.01 -3.85
C ALA A 67 -2.95 18.60 -4.38
N ASN A 68 -2.32 18.21 -5.49
CA ASN A 68 -2.70 17.02 -6.27
C ASN A 68 -1.55 16.04 -6.47
N SER A 69 -0.36 16.32 -5.93
CA SER A 69 0.81 15.46 -6.16
C SER A 69 1.75 15.38 -4.96
N VAL A 70 2.42 14.24 -4.85
CA VAL A 70 3.57 13.99 -3.99
C VAL A 70 4.66 13.40 -4.88
N GLY A 71 5.82 14.04 -4.94
CA GLY A 71 6.92 13.58 -5.79
C GLY A 71 8.27 13.99 -5.24
N GLY A 72 9.33 13.39 -5.77
CA GLY A 72 10.71 13.63 -5.39
C GLY A 72 11.50 12.34 -5.32
N ASN A 73 12.81 12.46 -5.17
CA ASN A 73 13.69 11.29 -5.19
C ASN A 73 13.49 10.33 -4.00
N VAL A 74 12.99 10.82 -2.87
CA VAL A 74 12.72 9.98 -1.69
C VAL A 74 11.53 9.04 -1.91
N VAL A 75 10.52 9.46 -2.68
CA VAL A 75 9.37 8.62 -3.02
C VAL A 75 9.52 7.93 -4.38
N GLY A 76 10.67 8.10 -5.03
CA GLY A 76 11.06 7.43 -6.27
C GLY A 76 10.39 7.96 -7.54
N LYS A 77 9.15 8.42 -7.45
CA LYS A 77 8.38 8.97 -8.57
C LYS A 77 7.37 10.02 -8.10
N THR A 78 6.65 10.64 -9.04
CA THR A 78 5.55 11.54 -8.72
C THR A 78 4.22 10.80 -8.76
N TYR A 79 3.51 10.84 -7.65
CA TYR A 79 2.16 10.32 -7.51
C TYR A 79 1.14 11.44 -7.64
N THR A 80 0.07 11.19 -8.37
CA THR A 80 -1.02 12.14 -8.61
C THR A 80 -2.38 11.47 -8.42
N ASN A 81 -3.47 12.23 -8.51
CA ASN A 81 -4.82 11.70 -8.44
C ASN A 81 -5.10 10.90 -7.16
N PHE A 82 -5.14 11.62 -6.04
CA PHE A 82 -5.49 11.05 -4.74
C PHE A 82 -7.00 10.96 -4.57
N TYR A 83 -7.44 9.91 -3.86
CA TYR A 83 -8.84 9.67 -3.53
C TYR A 83 -8.98 9.40 -2.04
N HIS A 84 -10.12 9.76 -1.46
CA HIS A 84 -10.44 9.39 -0.08
C HIS A 84 -10.63 7.88 0.02
N GLY A 85 -9.92 7.25 0.93
CA GLY A 85 -10.03 5.80 1.14
C GLY A 85 -9.23 5.33 2.34
N GLY A 86 -9.44 4.10 2.73
CA GLY A 86 -8.79 3.45 3.85
C GLY A 86 -8.39 2.01 3.53
N TYR A 87 -7.94 1.27 4.55
CA TYR A 87 -7.53 -0.14 4.40
C TYR A 87 -8.60 -1.06 3.83
N LYS A 88 -9.90 -0.75 4.09
CA LYS A 88 -11.01 -1.53 3.56
C LYS A 88 -11.14 -1.45 2.04
N ASP A 89 -10.53 -0.41 1.44
CA ASP A 89 -10.58 -0.17 0.00
C ASP A 89 -9.39 -0.82 -0.73
N VAL A 90 -8.59 -1.62 -0.01
CA VAL A 90 -7.37 -2.25 -0.54
C VAL A 90 -7.53 -3.76 -0.45
N THR A 91 -7.56 -4.41 -1.58
CA THR A 91 -7.54 -5.87 -1.67
C THR A 91 -6.08 -6.34 -1.72
N GLU A 92 -5.68 -7.20 -0.77
CA GLU A 92 -4.34 -7.83 -0.74
C GLU A 92 -3.15 -6.85 -0.74
N GLY A 93 -3.30 -5.68 -0.11
CA GLY A 93 -2.22 -4.70 0.00
C GLY A 93 -1.90 -3.92 -1.29
N VAL A 94 -2.67 -4.12 -2.36
CA VAL A 94 -2.46 -3.43 -3.63
C VAL A 94 -3.66 -2.59 -4.00
N SER A 95 -3.54 -1.28 -3.91
CA SER A 95 -4.53 -0.34 -4.45
C SER A 95 -4.23 0.02 -5.89
N LYS A 96 -5.26 0.07 -6.74
CA LYS A 96 -5.16 0.63 -8.10
C LYS A 96 -5.03 2.16 -8.07
N HIS A 97 -5.40 2.80 -6.98
CA HIS A 97 -5.44 4.25 -6.81
C HIS A 97 -4.58 4.69 -5.62
N ASN A 98 -4.07 5.92 -5.68
CA ASN A 98 -3.45 6.55 -4.51
C ASN A 98 -4.56 6.94 -3.54
N LEU A 99 -4.61 6.28 -2.39
CA LEU A 99 -5.62 6.54 -1.36
C LEU A 99 -5.04 7.44 -0.27
N VAL A 100 -5.84 8.35 0.23
CA VAL A 100 -5.45 9.24 1.34
C VAL A 100 -6.53 9.25 2.41
N ARG A 101 -6.10 9.20 3.65
CA ARG A 101 -6.93 9.40 4.84
C ARG A 101 -6.25 10.36 5.81
N TYR A 102 -7.05 10.98 6.65
CA TYR A 102 -6.58 11.90 7.67
C TYR A 102 -6.90 11.32 9.05
N LYS A 103 -5.90 11.34 9.95
CA LYS A 103 -6.06 10.94 11.36
C LYS A 103 -5.46 12.03 12.24
N GLY A 104 -6.31 12.89 12.83
CA GLY A 104 -5.86 14.06 13.58
C GLY A 104 -4.98 14.98 12.73
N LYS A 105 -3.75 15.24 13.15
CA LYS A 105 -2.77 16.08 12.43
C LYS A 105 -2.02 15.34 11.32
N SER A 106 -2.19 14.02 11.20
CA SER A 106 -1.50 13.18 10.23
C SER A 106 -2.29 13.03 8.94
N MET A 107 -1.56 12.90 7.84
CA MET A 107 -2.04 12.46 6.54
C MET A 107 -1.38 11.11 6.25
N ILE A 108 -2.17 10.11 5.93
CA ILE A 108 -1.70 8.77 5.60
C ILE A 108 -2.02 8.52 4.14
N ILE A 109 -1.00 8.17 3.36
CA ILE A 109 -1.14 7.85 1.94
C ILE A 109 -0.78 6.38 1.72
N LEU A 110 -1.65 5.67 1.03
CA LEU A 110 -1.35 4.41 0.40
C LEU A 110 -1.12 4.68 -1.08
N PHE A 111 0.12 4.58 -1.52
CA PHE A 111 0.46 4.77 -2.92
C PHE A 111 0.02 3.59 -3.78
N ALA A 112 -0.53 3.89 -4.96
CA ALA A 112 -0.90 2.85 -5.94
C ALA A 112 0.30 1.96 -6.26
N LYS A 113 0.08 0.64 -6.24
CA LYS A 113 1.12 -0.39 -6.43
C LYS A 113 2.25 -0.34 -5.38
N GLY A 114 2.03 0.37 -4.27
CA GLY A 114 2.95 0.39 -3.14
C GLY A 114 2.38 -0.44 -1.99
N GLY A 115 3.20 -1.29 -1.37
CA GLY A 115 2.76 -2.24 -0.37
C GLY A 115 2.60 -1.69 1.05
N SER A 116 2.95 -0.43 1.34
CA SER A 116 2.91 0.11 2.71
C SER A 116 2.36 1.52 2.80
N ASP A 117 1.67 1.78 3.90
CA ASP A 117 1.21 3.11 4.27
C ASP A 117 2.39 4.06 4.50
N THR A 118 2.22 5.26 4.01
CA THR A 118 3.16 6.35 4.27
C THR A 118 2.48 7.42 5.10
N THR A 119 3.01 7.70 6.28
CA THR A 119 2.49 8.70 7.21
C THR A 119 3.24 10.01 7.08
N PHE A 120 2.50 11.09 6.92
CA PHE A 120 2.99 12.46 6.91
C PHE A 120 2.41 13.26 8.07
N ARG A 121 3.23 14.00 8.79
CA ARG A 121 2.79 14.90 9.86
C ARG A 121 3.66 16.14 9.91
N VAL A 122 3.04 17.31 9.93
CA VAL A 122 3.75 18.57 10.15
C VAL A 122 3.97 18.75 11.64
N VAL A 123 5.21 18.94 12.05
CA VAL A 123 5.66 19.08 13.43
C VAL A 123 6.60 20.28 13.60
N SER A 124 6.80 20.72 14.84
CA SER A 124 7.90 21.61 15.19
C SER A 124 9.07 20.78 15.69
N ARG A 125 10.27 21.00 15.14
CA ARG A 125 11.50 20.34 15.57
C ARG A 125 12.67 21.33 15.48
N HIS A 126 13.45 21.47 16.56
CA HIS A 126 14.53 22.47 16.63
C HIS A 126 14.05 23.88 16.28
N HIS A 127 12.86 24.28 16.77
CA HIS A 127 12.18 25.55 16.45
C HIS A 127 11.87 25.78 14.97
N HIS A 128 12.01 24.75 14.12
CA HIS A 128 11.67 24.81 12.70
C HIS A 128 10.43 23.96 12.39
N LYS A 129 9.64 24.40 11.43
CA LYS A 129 8.57 23.59 10.85
C LYS A 129 9.21 22.45 10.06
N ALA A 130 8.89 21.23 10.43
CA ALA A 130 9.37 20.01 9.81
C ALA A 130 8.22 19.12 9.34
N LEU A 131 8.46 18.32 8.31
CA LEU A 131 7.58 17.26 7.88
C LEU A 131 8.16 15.94 8.36
N TYR A 132 7.45 15.29 9.27
CA TYR A 132 7.68 13.91 9.63
C TYR A 132 7.14 13.01 8.52
N PHE A 133 7.96 12.13 8.02
CA PHE A 133 7.65 11.14 7.00
C PHE A 133 8.04 9.77 7.54
N GLN A 134 7.10 8.82 7.49
CA GLN A 134 7.33 7.44 7.91
C GLN A 134 6.82 6.49 6.85
N GLN A 135 7.65 5.52 6.48
CA GLN A 135 7.30 4.44 5.56
C GLN A 135 8.02 3.15 5.99
N GLY A 136 7.27 2.05 6.02
CA GLY A 136 7.80 0.80 6.59
C GLY A 136 8.16 0.98 8.07
N GLY A 137 9.30 0.52 8.52
CA GLY A 137 9.80 0.70 9.89
C GLY A 137 10.62 1.98 10.12
N GLY A 138 10.93 2.74 9.04
CA GLY A 138 11.79 3.92 9.10
C GLY A 138 11.04 5.24 9.09
N TYR A 139 11.71 6.28 9.59
CA TYR A 139 11.19 7.65 9.53
C TYR A 139 12.29 8.65 9.20
N ILE A 140 11.88 9.78 8.57
CA ILE A 140 12.76 10.88 8.18
C ILE A 140 12.06 12.20 8.52
N TYR A 141 12.85 13.21 8.90
CA TYR A 141 12.39 14.59 9.01
C TYR A 141 12.87 15.43 7.84
N PHE A 142 11.95 16.10 7.22
CA PHE A 142 12.22 17.06 6.15
C PHE A 142 12.02 18.48 6.65
N TYR A 143 12.78 19.42 6.13
CA TYR A 143 12.72 20.83 6.48
C TYR A 143 12.45 21.68 5.23
N ARG A 144 12.01 22.93 5.45
CA ARG A 144 11.69 23.86 4.37
C ARG A 144 12.92 24.38 3.60
N SER A 145 14.10 24.35 4.21
CA SER A 145 15.32 24.77 3.59
C SER A 145 16.39 23.71 3.60
N ARG A 146 17.25 23.71 2.58
CA ARG A 146 18.41 22.80 2.51
C ARG A 146 19.40 23.05 3.65
N ALA A 147 19.59 24.31 4.06
CA ALA A 147 20.48 24.66 5.16
C ALA A 147 20.02 24.04 6.48
N THR A 148 18.71 24.17 6.79
CA THR A 148 18.13 23.55 7.97
C THR A 148 18.18 22.02 7.89
N ALA A 149 17.90 21.44 6.72
CA ALA A 149 17.98 20.00 6.51
C ALA A 149 19.43 19.49 6.66
N LYS A 150 20.43 20.21 6.17
CA LYS A 150 21.83 19.86 6.36
C LYS A 150 22.24 19.88 7.85
N ARG A 151 21.67 20.81 8.63
CA ARG A 151 22.01 20.98 10.06
C ARG A 151 21.30 19.99 10.99
N TYR A 152 20.04 19.64 10.69
CA TYR A 152 19.16 18.90 11.58
C TYR A 152 18.53 17.66 10.98
N GLY A 153 18.83 17.34 9.71
CA GLY A 153 18.37 16.12 9.04
C GLY A 153 18.92 14.86 9.73
N ASN A 154 18.15 13.80 9.72
CA ASN A 154 18.55 12.49 10.24
C ASN A 154 19.17 11.70 9.07
N TYR A 155 20.46 11.85 8.86
CA TYR A 155 21.28 10.95 8.04
C TYR A 155 22.66 10.86 8.66
#